data_030942952ab74058684f7112f5811850
#
_entry.id   030942952ab74058684f7112f5811850
#
_cell.length_a   1.000
_cell.length_b   1.000
_cell.length_c   1.000
_cell.angle_alpha   90.00
_cell.angle_beta   90.00
_cell.angle_gamma   90.00
#
_symmetry.space_group_name_H-M   'P 1'
#
loop_
_entity.id
_entity.type
_entity.pdbx_description
1 polymer ?
#
loop_
_entity_poly.entity_id
_entity_poly.type
_entity_poly.pdbx_seq_one_letter_code
_entity_poly.pdbx_strand_id
1 'polypeptide(L)'
;LDTENFAPYVVHPLPPEIDWNLMVPRKEARQMEPWQRLGTYAAGLALQDAGIRENEELTASMDMIVAAGGGERDVSVDTQILEASRTRNDRDVMLNEKLTTELRPTLFLAQLSNLLAGNISIVHKVTGSSRTLMGEEAAGISALQTALARIRSGQSTHILVGGALNAEHKDICLSYELGGFLKRDGYAPVWS
;
A
#
# COMPACT_ATOMS: atom_id res chain seq x y z
N LEU A 1 11.47 16.19 0.84
CA LEU A 1 10.56 16.32 2.00
C LEU A 1 9.52 17.38 1.68
N ASP A 2 8.26 17.06 1.93
CA ASP A 2 7.16 18.02 1.90
C ASP A 2 6.93 18.52 3.34
N THR A 3 7.06 19.82 3.53
CA THR A 3 6.88 20.51 4.81
C THR A 3 5.74 21.53 4.76
N GLU A 4 5.03 21.62 3.63
CA GLU A 4 4.00 22.64 3.38
C GLU A 4 2.60 22.03 3.29
N ASN A 5 2.40 21.03 2.41
CA ASN A 5 1.07 20.48 2.13
C ASN A 5 0.47 19.66 3.29
N PHE A 6 1.33 19.15 4.16
CA PHE A 6 0.94 18.36 5.33
C PHE A 6 1.33 19.02 6.65
N ALA A 7 1.66 20.32 6.64
CA ALA A 7 2.04 21.03 7.86
C ALA A 7 1.03 20.79 9.00
N PRO A 8 1.50 20.59 10.25
CA PRO A 8 2.87 20.71 10.75
C PRO A 8 3.75 19.44 10.56
N TYR A 9 3.29 18.44 9.86
CA TYR A 9 4.01 17.18 9.66
C TYR A 9 4.95 17.26 8.46
N VAL A 10 6.00 16.44 8.51
CA VAL A 10 6.94 16.28 7.40
C VAL A 10 6.65 14.95 6.71
N VAL A 11 6.36 15.00 5.42
CA VAL A 11 6.02 13.82 4.61
C VAL A 11 7.08 13.61 3.53
N HIS A 12 7.39 12.35 3.23
CA HIS A 12 8.18 11.97 2.06
C HIS A 12 7.23 11.70 0.89
N PRO A 13 7.06 12.64 -0.04
CA PRO A 13 6.22 12.42 -1.21
C PRO A 13 6.89 11.44 -2.17
N LEU A 14 6.08 10.79 -2.99
CA LEU A 14 6.59 10.03 -4.12
C LEU A 14 7.18 11.01 -5.15
N PRO A 15 8.38 10.75 -5.70
CA PRO A 15 8.94 11.57 -6.75
C PRO A 15 8.00 11.61 -7.96
N PRO A 16 7.64 12.81 -8.48
CA PRO A 16 6.71 12.93 -9.59
C PRO A 16 7.23 12.35 -10.90
N GLU A 17 8.55 12.21 -11.03
CA GLU A 17 9.26 11.69 -12.20
C GLU A 17 9.36 10.16 -12.25
N ILE A 18 8.74 9.42 -11.33
CA ILE A 18 8.77 7.95 -11.38
C ILE A 18 8.08 7.46 -12.66
N ASP A 19 8.84 6.80 -13.52
CA ASP A 19 8.26 6.06 -14.63
C ASP A 19 7.74 4.69 -14.14
N TRP A 20 6.49 4.67 -13.76
CA TRP A 20 5.81 3.46 -13.30
C TRP A 20 5.85 2.32 -14.31
N ASN A 21 5.91 2.63 -15.61
CA ASN A 21 5.88 1.62 -16.66
C ASN A 21 7.14 0.76 -16.71
N LEU A 22 8.23 1.18 -16.08
CA LEU A 22 9.43 0.35 -15.97
C LEU A 22 9.17 -0.97 -15.27
N MET A 23 8.29 -0.97 -14.26
CA MET A 23 8.02 -2.16 -13.45
C MET A 23 6.56 -2.60 -13.43
N VAL A 24 5.62 -1.67 -13.67
CA VAL A 24 4.18 -1.94 -13.58
C VAL A 24 3.51 -1.51 -14.88
N PRO A 25 3.04 -2.46 -15.71
CA PRO A 25 2.36 -2.10 -16.96
C PRO A 25 1.12 -1.26 -16.71
N ARG A 26 0.82 -0.33 -17.63
CA ARG A 26 -0.31 0.63 -17.48
C ARG A 26 -1.66 -0.02 -17.26
N LYS A 27 -1.88 -1.19 -17.86
CA LYS A 27 -3.14 -1.91 -17.75
C LYS A 27 -3.40 -2.31 -16.29
N GLU A 28 -2.39 -2.89 -15.66
CA GLU A 28 -2.42 -3.36 -14.28
C GLU A 28 -2.42 -2.18 -13.30
N ALA A 29 -1.62 -1.16 -13.56
CA ALA A 29 -1.51 0.04 -12.73
C ALA A 29 -2.83 0.81 -12.55
N ARG A 30 -3.74 0.73 -13.54
CA ARG A 30 -5.06 1.42 -13.48
C ARG A 30 -5.98 0.91 -12.36
N GLN A 31 -5.77 -0.32 -11.92
CA GLN A 31 -6.59 -0.95 -10.87
C GLN A 31 -5.93 -0.88 -9.49
N MET A 32 -4.70 -0.37 -9.42
CA MET A 32 -3.92 -0.29 -8.19
C MET A 32 -4.07 1.07 -7.53
N GLU A 33 -4.28 1.06 -6.23
CA GLU A 33 -4.10 2.25 -5.41
C GLU A 33 -2.61 2.66 -5.33
N PRO A 34 -2.30 3.91 -4.94
CA PRO A 34 -0.92 4.40 -4.89
C PRO A 34 0.03 3.48 -4.12
N TRP A 35 -0.38 3.00 -2.94
CA TRP A 35 0.42 2.10 -2.11
C TRP A 35 0.64 0.72 -2.76
N GLN A 36 -0.37 0.18 -3.44
CA GLN A 36 -0.25 -1.11 -4.17
C GLN A 36 0.70 -0.97 -5.34
N ARG A 37 0.61 0.14 -6.07
CA ARG A 37 1.51 0.45 -7.19
C ARG A 37 2.94 0.60 -6.72
N LEU A 38 3.15 1.32 -5.60
CA LEU A 38 4.46 1.50 -4.98
C LEU A 38 5.10 0.15 -4.60
N GLY A 39 4.36 -0.70 -3.88
CA GLY A 39 4.87 -2.00 -3.47
C GLY A 39 5.14 -2.94 -4.64
N THR A 40 4.28 -2.93 -5.67
CA THR A 40 4.50 -3.72 -6.89
C THR A 40 5.72 -3.23 -7.66
N TYR A 41 5.91 -1.91 -7.76
CA TYR A 41 7.08 -1.32 -8.39
C TYR A 41 8.38 -1.67 -7.65
N ALA A 42 8.39 -1.53 -6.32
CA ALA A 42 9.53 -1.88 -5.48
C ALA A 42 9.90 -3.37 -5.57
N ALA A 43 8.89 -4.25 -5.65
CA ALA A 43 9.12 -5.68 -5.88
C ALA A 43 9.83 -5.94 -7.21
N GLY A 44 9.42 -5.25 -8.29
CA GLY A 44 10.09 -5.34 -9.59
C GLY A 44 11.55 -4.89 -9.54
N LEU A 45 11.84 -3.79 -8.85
CA LEU A 45 13.22 -3.32 -8.65
C LEU A 45 14.06 -4.33 -7.86
N ALA A 46 13.51 -4.90 -6.79
CA ALA A 46 14.21 -5.89 -5.98
C ALA A 46 14.54 -7.16 -6.77
N LEU A 47 13.60 -7.66 -7.58
CA LEU A 47 13.82 -8.81 -8.46
C LEU A 47 14.86 -8.52 -9.54
N GLN A 48 14.88 -7.30 -10.07
CA GLN A 48 15.86 -6.86 -11.06
C GLN A 48 17.25 -6.74 -10.44
N ASP A 49 17.37 -6.12 -9.26
CA ASP A 49 18.62 -5.97 -8.54
C ASP A 49 19.23 -7.32 -8.15
N ALA A 50 18.37 -8.28 -7.77
CA ALA A 50 18.77 -9.66 -7.50
C ALA A 50 19.14 -10.47 -8.78
N GLY A 51 18.92 -9.92 -9.97
CA GLY A 51 19.20 -10.59 -11.25
C GLY A 51 18.27 -11.77 -11.57
N ILE A 52 17.10 -11.86 -10.93
CA ILE A 52 16.20 -13.01 -11.05
C ILE A 52 14.84 -12.67 -11.70
N ARG A 53 14.62 -11.42 -12.08
CA ARG A 53 13.34 -10.96 -12.62
C ARG A 53 12.88 -11.74 -13.86
N GLU A 54 13.80 -12.10 -14.73
CA GLU A 54 13.53 -12.83 -15.98
C GLU A 54 13.68 -14.36 -15.81
N ASN A 55 13.89 -14.85 -14.60
CA ASN A 55 14.03 -16.27 -14.31
C ASN A 55 12.68 -16.84 -13.84
N GLU A 56 11.88 -17.36 -14.80
CA GLU A 56 10.54 -17.87 -14.54
C GLU A 56 10.53 -19.04 -13.53
N GLU A 57 11.55 -19.89 -13.51
CA GLU A 57 11.62 -21.01 -12.58
C GLU A 57 11.78 -20.52 -11.15
N LEU A 58 12.69 -19.56 -10.93
CA LEU A 58 12.88 -18.97 -9.62
C LEU A 58 11.67 -18.15 -9.16
N THR A 59 11.10 -17.30 -10.01
CA THR A 59 9.95 -16.50 -9.63
C THR A 59 8.70 -17.34 -9.38
N ALA A 60 8.47 -18.39 -10.17
CA ALA A 60 7.33 -19.30 -9.99
C ALA A 60 7.38 -20.08 -8.67
N SER A 61 8.58 -20.42 -8.19
CA SER A 61 8.78 -21.14 -6.92
C SER A 61 9.02 -20.22 -5.72
N MET A 62 9.18 -18.91 -5.95
CA MET A 62 9.49 -17.94 -4.91
C MET A 62 8.30 -17.70 -3.98
N ASP A 63 8.50 -17.92 -2.69
CA ASP A 63 7.56 -17.49 -1.66
C ASP A 63 7.56 -15.95 -1.53
N MET A 64 6.44 -15.41 -1.05
CA MET A 64 6.26 -13.98 -0.86
C MET A 64 5.66 -13.69 0.50
N ILE A 65 6.26 -12.75 1.25
CA ILE A 65 5.74 -12.27 2.51
C ILE A 65 5.69 -10.75 2.45
N VAL A 66 4.49 -10.18 2.44
CA VAL A 66 4.31 -8.73 2.35
C VAL A 66 3.61 -8.17 3.57
N ALA A 67 4.05 -7.00 4.00
CA ALA A 67 3.34 -6.18 4.96
C ALA A 67 2.45 -5.18 4.20
N ALA A 68 1.17 -5.16 4.52
CA ALA A 68 0.23 -4.24 3.91
C ALA A 68 -0.81 -3.79 4.95
N GLY A 69 -1.12 -2.50 4.93
CA GLY A 69 -2.16 -1.92 5.77
C GLY A 69 -3.57 -2.15 5.22
N GLY A 70 -4.53 -1.44 5.78
CA GLY A 70 -5.86 -1.28 5.20
C GLY A 70 -5.82 -0.42 3.94
N GLY A 71 -6.93 -0.39 3.21
CA GLY A 71 -7.04 0.44 2.01
C GLY A 71 -7.23 1.93 2.32
N GLU A 72 -7.11 2.71 1.29
CA GLU A 72 -7.32 4.15 1.34
C GLU A 72 -8.82 4.48 1.26
N ARG A 73 -9.26 5.52 1.96
CA ARG A 73 -10.62 6.06 1.84
C ARG A 73 -10.74 6.96 0.62
N ASP A 74 -11.93 7.07 0.07
CA ASP A 74 -12.24 8.12 -0.90
C ASP A 74 -12.66 9.39 -0.14
N VAL A 75 -11.66 10.22 0.20
CA VAL A 75 -11.86 11.45 0.97
C VAL A 75 -12.82 12.43 0.27
N SER A 76 -12.86 12.41 -1.06
CA SER A 76 -13.79 13.24 -1.83
C SER A 76 -15.25 12.83 -1.59
N VAL A 77 -15.54 11.53 -1.65
CA VAL A 77 -16.88 11.01 -1.38
C VAL A 77 -17.26 11.20 0.09
N ASP A 78 -16.33 10.95 1.02
CA ASP A 78 -16.58 11.22 2.45
C ASP A 78 -16.95 12.68 2.70
N THR A 79 -16.24 13.62 2.08
CA THR A 79 -16.53 15.05 2.20
C THR A 79 -17.91 15.39 1.63
N GLN A 80 -18.26 14.88 0.46
CA GLN A 80 -19.58 15.09 -0.14
C GLN A 80 -20.72 14.56 0.75
N ILE A 81 -20.53 13.39 1.38
CA ILE A 81 -21.50 12.82 2.32
C ILE A 81 -21.64 13.73 3.54
N LEU A 82 -20.55 14.20 4.12
CA LEU A 82 -20.57 15.09 5.27
C LEU A 82 -21.25 16.43 4.95
N GLU A 83 -20.97 17.02 3.80
CA GLU A 83 -21.61 18.26 3.36
C GLU A 83 -23.11 18.08 3.11
N ALA A 84 -23.51 17.03 2.39
CA ALA A 84 -24.91 16.72 2.15
C ALA A 84 -25.67 16.45 3.44
N SER A 85 -25.06 15.82 4.44
CA SER A 85 -25.67 15.52 5.74
C SER A 85 -26.04 16.77 6.55
N ARG A 86 -25.47 17.93 6.24
CA ARG A 86 -25.80 19.21 6.91
C ARG A 86 -27.12 19.81 6.44
N THR A 87 -27.58 19.47 5.25
CA THR A 87 -28.73 20.08 4.59
C THR A 87 -29.87 19.11 4.30
N ARG A 88 -29.57 17.80 4.26
CA ARG A 88 -30.57 16.75 3.96
C ARG A 88 -30.99 16.01 5.22
N ASN A 89 -32.31 15.78 5.37
CA ASN A 89 -32.89 15.02 6.49
C ASN A 89 -33.19 13.55 6.14
N ASP A 90 -33.04 13.18 4.88
CA ASP A 90 -33.26 11.84 4.35
C ASP A 90 -31.96 11.03 4.28
N ARG A 91 -31.32 10.86 5.43
CA ARG A 91 -29.95 10.32 5.58
C ARG A 91 -29.71 9.03 4.79
N ASP A 92 -30.59 8.06 4.91
CA ASP A 92 -30.39 6.74 4.30
C ASP A 92 -30.52 6.81 2.76
N VAL A 93 -31.46 7.63 2.26
CA VAL A 93 -31.61 7.86 0.81
C VAL A 93 -30.37 8.58 0.26
N MET A 94 -29.95 9.64 0.92
CA MET A 94 -28.77 10.42 0.56
C MET A 94 -27.51 9.56 0.55
N LEU A 95 -27.32 8.72 1.57
CA LEU A 95 -26.16 7.85 1.68
C LEU A 95 -26.14 6.80 0.55
N ASN A 96 -27.29 6.15 0.30
CA ASN A 96 -27.41 5.20 -0.80
C ASN A 96 -27.15 5.84 -2.17
N GLU A 97 -27.69 7.04 -2.41
CA GLU A 97 -27.42 7.83 -3.62
C GLU A 97 -25.92 8.07 -3.80
N LYS A 98 -25.27 8.67 -2.80
CA LYS A 98 -23.83 8.99 -2.87
C LYS A 98 -22.94 7.78 -3.03
N LEU A 99 -23.20 6.70 -2.29
CA LEU A 99 -22.38 5.48 -2.40
C LEU A 99 -22.56 4.77 -3.74
N THR A 100 -23.72 4.84 -4.37
CA THR A 100 -23.96 4.18 -5.66
C THR A 100 -23.49 5.00 -6.85
N THR A 101 -23.47 6.33 -6.76
CA THR A 101 -23.13 7.21 -7.90
C THR A 101 -21.68 7.73 -7.87
N GLU A 102 -21.16 8.02 -6.68
CA GLU A 102 -19.86 8.69 -6.53
C GLU A 102 -18.72 7.72 -6.19
N LEU A 103 -19.02 6.64 -5.46
CA LEU A 103 -17.99 5.71 -5.03
C LEU A 103 -17.54 4.80 -6.18
N ARG A 104 -16.25 4.75 -6.43
CA ARG A 104 -15.69 3.83 -7.44
C ARG A 104 -16.03 2.37 -7.09
N PRO A 105 -16.62 1.59 -8.00
CA PRO A 105 -16.88 0.17 -7.75
C PRO A 105 -15.61 -0.64 -7.37
N THR A 106 -14.45 -0.19 -7.87
CA THR A 106 -13.14 -0.83 -7.62
C THR A 106 -12.54 -0.48 -6.27
N LEU A 107 -13.09 0.50 -5.53
CA LEU A 107 -12.56 0.88 -4.21
C LEU A 107 -12.60 -0.29 -3.22
N PHE A 108 -13.59 -1.19 -3.34
CA PHE A 108 -13.63 -2.42 -2.55
C PHE A 108 -12.33 -3.24 -2.69
N LEU A 109 -11.79 -3.35 -3.89
CA LEU A 109 -10.52 -4.05 -4.13
C LEU A 109 -9.35 -3.31 -3.50
N ALA A 110 -9.39 -1.98 -3.48
CA ALA A 110 -8.38 -1.15 -2.85
C ALA A 110 -8.26 -1.38 -1.34
N GLN A 111 -9.36 -1.80 -0.69
CA GLN A 111 -9.41 -2.07 0.74
C GLN A 111 -8.76 -3.40 1.16
N LEU A 112 -8.44 -4.27 0.21
CA LEU A 112 -7.93 -5.61 0.50
C LEU A 112 -6.40 -5.60 0.59
N SER A 113 -5.86 -5.81 1.77
CA SER A 113 -4.42 -5.84 2.04
C SER A 113 -3.67 -6.93 1.23
N ASN A 114 -4.30 -8.07 0.99
CA ASN A 114 -3.73 -9.17 0.22
C ASN A 114 -3.58 -8.87 -1.29
N LEU A 115 -4.21 -7.81 -1.80
CA LEU A 115 -4.06 -7.43 -3.21
C LEU A 115 -2.66 -6.91 -3.55
N LEU A 116 -1.87 -6.45 -2.58
CA LEU A 116 -0.46 -6.16 -2.85
C LEU A 116 0.26 -7.44 -3.33
N ALA A 117 0.12 -8.53 -2.60
CA ALA A 117 0.67 -9.83 -3.01
C ALA A 117 0.10 -10.30 -4.35
N GLY A 118 -1.21 -10.15 -4.55
CA GLY A 118 -1.87 -10.49 -5.81
C GLY A 118 -1.32 -9.70 -7.01
N ASN A 119 -1.14 -8.40 -6.85
CA ASN A 119 -0.58 -7.54 -7.89
C ASN A 119 0.87 -7.89 -8.22
N ILE A 120 1.71 -8.14 -7.21
CA ILE A 120 3.09 -8.61 -7.40
C ILE A 120 3.09 -9.94 -8.17
N SER A 121 2.24 -10.88 -7.78
CA SER A 121 2.12 -12.17 -8.45
C SER A 121 1.71 -12.04 -9.91
N ILE A 122 0.74 -11.18 -10.21
CA ILE A 122 0.26 -10.95 -11.58
C ILE A 122 1.35 -10.31 -12.44
N VAL A 123 2.01 -9.26 -11.92
CA VAL A 123 2.96 -8.45 -12.70
C VAL A 123 4.32 -9.13 -12.82
N HIS A 124 4.84 -9.70 -11.74
CA HIS A 124 6.21 -10.23 -11.67
C HIS A 124 6.30 -11.76 -11.63
N LYS A 125 5.15 -12.44 -11.75
CA LYS A 125 5.09 -13.92 -11.80
C LYS A 125 5.65 -14.62 -10.56
N VAL A 126 5.66 -13.93 -9.41
CA VAL A 126 6.00 -14.54 -8.12
C VAL A 126 4.78 -15.33 -7.66
N THR A 127 4.80 -16.65 -7.86
CA THR A 127 3.62 -17.52 -7.70
C THR A 127 3.78 -18.64 -6.67
N GLY A 128 4.84 -18.61 -5.89
CA GLY A 128 4.98 -19.48 -4.71
C GLY A 128 3.95 -19.14 -3.62
N SER A 129 4.14 -19.68 -2.44
CA SER A 129 3.27 -19.39 -1.29
C SER A 129 3.29 -17.91 -0.94
N SER A 130 2.12 -17.28 -0.77
CA SER A 130 2.06 -15.88 -0.36
C SER A 130 1.43 -15.72 1.02
N ARG A 131 1.95 -14.76 1.79
CA ARG A 131 1.40 -14.34 3.09
C ARG A 131 1.41 -12.84 3.20
N THR A 132 0.27 -12.27 3.59
CA THR A 132 0.16 -10.85 3.92
C THR A 132 0.07 -10.70 5.43
N LEU A 133 0.92 -9.84 5.99
CA LEU A 133 0.90 -9.45 7.39
C LEU A 133 0.27 -8.07 7.50
N MET A 134 -0.70 -7.96 8.37
CA MET A 134 -1.34 -6.70 8.73
C MET A 134 -0.88 -6.27 10.12
N GLY A 135 -0.85 -4.98 10.35
CA GLY A 135 -0.36 -4.42 11.62
C GLY A 135 0.69 -3.36 11.31
N GLU A 136 0.34 -2.14 11.56
CA GLU A 136 0.95 -0.94 11.00
C GLU A 136 2.46 -0.87 11.24
N GLU A 137 2.91 -0.65 12.47
CA GLU A 137 4.33 -0.38 12.75
C GLU A 137 5.20 -1.64 12.71
N ALA A 138 4.68 -2.76 13.14
CA ALA A 138 5.45 -4.00 13.29
C ALA A 138 5.38 -4.96 12.10
N ALA A 139 4.43 -4.78 11.19
CA ALA A 139 4.16 -5.74 10.11
C ALA A 139 5.36 -5.96 9.20
N GLY A 140 6.10 -4.90 8.84
CA GLY A 140 7.31 -4.99 8.03
C GLY A 140 8.42 -5.80 8.68
N ILE A 141 8.67 -5.55 9.97
CA ILE A 141 9.67 -6.31 10.73
C ILE A 141 9.23 -7.76 10.90
N SER A 142 7.96 -8.00 11.16
CA SER A 142 7.40 -9.36 11.27
C SER A 142 7.51 -10.13 9.95
N ALA A 143 7.35 -9.45 8.81
CA ALA A 143 7.56 -10.06 7.50
C ALA A 143 9.01 -10.52 7.32
N LEU A 144 9.99 -9.66 7.64
CA LEU A 144 11.41 -9.99 7.60
C LEU A 144 11.76 -11.15 8.54
N GLN A 145 11.28 -11.12 9.79
CA GLN A 145 11.51 -12.19 10.76
C GLN A 145 10.94 -13.53 10.28
N THR A 146 9.73 -13.52 9.72
CA THR A 146 9.08 -14.72 9.19
C THR A 146 9.86 -15.29 8.01
N ALA A 147 10.30 -14.44 7.08
CA ALA A 147 11.11 -14.86 5.94
C ALA A 147 12.44 -15.48 6.39
N LEU A 148 13.14 -14.81 7.31
CA LEU A 148 14.40 -15.30 7.87
C LEU A 148 14.22 -16.67 8.55
N ALA A 149 13.13 -16.86 9.31
CA ALA A 149 12.82 -18.13 9.96
C ALA A 149 12.59 -19.25 8.94
N ARG A 150 11.84 -18.97 7.85
CA ARG A 150 11.59 -19.95 6.77
C ARG A 150 12.88 -20.36 6.05
N ILE A 151 13.76 -19.41 5.73
CA ILE A 151 15.05 -19.72 5.10
C ILE A 151 15.91 -20.55 6.05
N ARG A 152 16.03 -20.15 7.32
CA ARG A 152 16.83 -20.89 8.32
C ARG A 152 16.33 -22.31 8.59
N SER A 153 15.04 -22.52 8.51
CA SER A 153 14.43 -23.86 8.69
C SER A 153 14.45 -24.72 7.42
N GLY A 154 14.95 -24.20 6.30
CA GLY A 154 14.97 -24.89 5.02
C GLY A 154 13.57 -25.02 4.34
N GLN A 155 12.57 -24.30 4.83
CA GLN A 155 11.23 -24.29 4.21
C GLN A 155 11.21 -23.56 2.86
N SER A 156 12.09 -22.56 2.72
CA SER A 156 12.22 -21.78 1.48
C SER A 156 13.68 -21.48 1.23
N THR A 157 14.09 -21.47 -0.03
CA THR A 157 15.45 -21.13 -0.45
C THR A 157 15.59 -19.65 -0.80
N HIS A 158 14.50 -19.02 -1.23
CA HIS A 158 14.43 -17.62 -1.61
C HIS A 158 13.01 -17.11 -1.36
N ILE A 159 12.90 -15.88 -0.89
CA ILE A 159 11.61 -15.26 -0.51
C ILE A 159 11.64 -13.79 -0.91
N LEU A 160 10.59 -13.33 -1.58
CA LEU A 160 10.35 -11.91 -1.75
C LEU A 160 9.67 -11.33 -0.50
N VAL A 161 10.33 -10.36 0.13
CA VAL A 161 9.82 -9.71 1.34
C VAL A 161 9.73 -8.22 1.13
N GLY A 162 8.65 -7.61 1.57
CA GLY A 162 8.51 -6.16 1.49
C GLY A 162 7.23 -5.63 2.10
N GLY A 163 7.02 -4.35 1.94
CA GLY A 163 5.81 -3.66 2.35
C GLY A 163 5.71 -2.31 1.66
N ALA A 164 4.53 -1.74 1.65
CA ALA A 164 4.30 -0.42 1.09
C ALA A 164 3.23 0.33 1.88
N LEU A 165 3.48 1.61 2.10
CA LEU A 165 2.56 2.56 2.71
C LEU A 165 2.60 3.87 1.92
N ASN A 166 1.44 4.44 1.64
CA ASN A 166 1.34 5.78 1.07
C ASN A 166 1.18 6.80 2.20
N ALA A 167 2.24 7.53 2.52
CA ALA A 167 2.24 8.54 3.59
C ALA A 167 1.56 9.86 3.16
N GLU A 168 1.26 10.05 1.89
CA GLU A 168 0.58 11.25 1.38
C GLU A 168 -0.94 11.22 1.57
N HIS A 169 -1.48 10.20 2.21
CA HIS A 169 -2.92 10.04 2.40
C HIS A 169 -3.42 10.76 3.66
N LYS A 170 -4.33 11.71 3.48
CA LYS A 170 -4.80 12.60 4.55
C LYS A 170 -5.59 11.88 5.64
N ASP A 171 -6.33 10.84 5.32
CA ASP A 171 -7.08 10.06 6.31
C ASP A 171 -6.15 9.25 7.22
N ILE A 172 -5.04 8.72 6.68
CA ILE A 172 -4.00 8.08 7.47
C ILE A 172 -3.36 9.09 8.42
N CYS A 173 -2.96 10.27 7.90
CA CYS A 173 -2.43 11.36 8.72
C CYS A 173 -3.40 11.77 9.83
N LEU A 174 -4.69 11.89 9.52
CA LEU A 174 -5.72 12.21 10.51
C LEU A 174 -5.85 11.13 11.61
N SER A 175 -5.83 9.86 11.22
CA SER A 175 -5.92 8.74 12.16
C SER A 175 -4.76 8.73 13.14
N TYR A 176 -3.54 8.91 12.63
CA TYR A 176 -2.33 8.99 13.47
C TYR A 176 -2.30 10.25 14.32
N GLU A 177 -2.80 11.39 13.82
CA GLU A 177 -2.93 12.62 14.61
C GLU A 177 -3.89 12.45 15.77
N LEU A 178 -5.05 11.86 15.54
CA LEU A 178 -6.04 11.59 16.59
C LEU A 178 -5.50 10.60 17.65
N GLY A 179 -4.62 9.69 17.26
CA GLY A 179 -3.92 8.78 18.15
C GLY A 179 -2.74 9.41 18.88
N GLY A 180 -2.33 10.63 18.54
CA GLY A 180 -1.17 11.30 19.12
C GLY A 180 0.18 10.71 18.71
N PHE A 181 0.23 10.01 17.56
CA PHE A 181 1.44 9.33 17.09
C PHE A 181 2.30 10.17 16.14
N LEU A 182 1.77 11.26 15.59
CA LEU A 182 2.51 12.09 14.65
C LEU A 182 3.44 13.08 15.37
N LYS A 183 4.68 13.13 14.90
CA LYS A 183 5.66 14.11 15.36
C LYS A 183 5.40 15.46 14.69
N ARG A 184 5.24 16.51 15.51
CA ARG A 184 4.99 17.89 15.07
C ARG A 184 6.24 18.77 15.01
N ASP A 185 7.34 18.31 15.61
CA ASP A 185 8.56 19.12 15.82
C ASP A 185 9.57 18.99 14.67
N GLY A 186 9.08 18.73 13.47
CA GLY A 186 9.91 18.55 12.30
C GLY A 186 10.49 17.14 12.14
N TYR A 187 11.40 16.99 11.21
CA TYR A 187 12.01 15.70 10.88
C TYR A 187 13.10 15.32 11.86
N ALA A 188 13.13 14.04 12.25
CA ALA A 188 14.27 13.43 12.91
C ALA A 188 14.61 12.09 12.25
N PRO A 189 15.89 11.72 12.13
CA PRO A 189 16.27 10.40 11.64
C PRO A 189 15.67 9.28 12.50
N VAL A 190 15.34 8.15 11.87
CA VAL A 190 14.69 7.00 12.54
C VAL A 190 15.53 6.46 13.70
N TRP A 191 16.86 6.63 13.64
CA TRP A 191 17.81 6.11 14.62
C TRP A 191 18.50 7.22 15.42
N SER A 192 17.85 8.38 15.57
CA SER A 192 18.39 9.51 16.38
C SER A 192 17.91 9.46 17.83
#